data_e9b3fe6f9dfeb29a16a6edeb496a7447
#
_entry.id   e9b3fe6f9dfeb29a16a6edeb496a7447
#
_cell.length_a   1.000
_cell.length_b   1.000
_cell.length_c   1.000
_cell.angle_alpha   90.00
_cell.angle_beta   90.00
_cell.angle_gamma   90.00
#
_symmetry.space_group_name_H-M   'P 1'
#
loop_
_entity.id
_entity.type
_entity.pdbx_description
1 polymer ?
#
loop_
_entity_poly.entity_id
_entity_poly.type
_entity_poly.pdbx_seq_one_letter_code
_entity_poly.pdbx_strand_id
1 'polypeptide(L)'
;MMGVSFSMSLDTLIGPSIPREIVPDSVTKILKSDKWQLMLIGSEYKVASDEENAQIDELSKILKSYDKDGMLIGEAAATKDLIDITDHDFKVVNIVSIAAIFIIILIALRSVSLPIILVAVIEFAITVNMGVPCFTNTTIPFIASVVIGTIQLGATVDYAILMTTRYKTERNAGKDKHEAVTIALTTSMKSIMVSALGFFASTFGVGVYSSVDMISQLCTLMSRGAIISMITVICILPSMLMLFDKVIINTTMGMKKKENKLYKLPEIN
;
A
#
# COMPACT_ATOMS: atom_id res chain seq x y z
N MET A 1 10.02 -34.21 10.93
CA MET A 1 9.80 -32.90 10.32
C MET A 1 9.25 -33.10 8.91
N MET A 2 8.07 -32.62 8.62
CA MET A 2 7.53 -32.70 7.27
C MET A 2 8.31 -31.78 6.32
N GLY A 3 8.62 -32.24 5.12
CA GLY A 3 9.20 -31.41 4.05
C GLY A 3 10.72 -31.19 4.11
N VAL A 4 11.46 -31.88 4.97
CA VAL A 4 12.92 -31.86 4.95
C VAL A 4 13.41 -32.96 4.01
N SER A 5 14.03 -32.59 2.90
CA SER A 5 14.57 -33.54 1.92
C SER A 5 15.87 -34.17 2.37
N PHE A 6 16.74 -33.39 3.01
CA PHE A 6 17.97 -33.88 3.62
C PHE A 6 18.45 -32.94 4.73
N SER A 7 19.24 -33.49 5.65
CA SER A 7 20.02 -32.72 6.59
C SER A 7 21.48 -33.26 6.61
N MET A 8 22.43 -32.36 6.47
CA MET A 8 23.85 -32.70 6.40
C MET A 8 24.64 -31.84 7.40
N SER A 9 25.26 -32.50 8.35
CA SER A 9 26.18 -31.88 9.31
C SER A 9 27.52 -32.64 9.32
N LEU A 10 28.53 -32.12 9.98
CA LEU A 10 29.78 -32.80 10.14
C LEU A 10 29.58 -34.18 10.78
N ASP A 11 28.76 -34.27 11.82
CA ASP A 11 28.49 -35.53 12.53
C ASP A 11 27.66 -36.52 11.67
N THR A 12 26.79 -36.03 10.78
CA THR A 12 26.03 -36.88 9.85
C THR A 12 26.93 -37.47 8.75
N LEU A 13 27.92 -36.71 8.29
CA LEU A 13 28.88 -37.16 7.26
C LEU A 13 29.86 -38.18 7.80
N ILE A 14 30.34 -38.02 9.04
CA ILE A 14 31.37 -38.87 9.64
C ILE A 14 30.72 -40.11 10.26
N GLY A 15 29.49 -39.98 10.79
CA GLY A 15 28.84 -41.02 11.56
C GLY A 15 29.51 -41.28 12.93
N PRO A 16 28.85 -42.05 13.81
CA PRO A 16 29.35 -42.28 15.17
C PRO A 16 30.61 -43.14 15.25
N SER A 17 31.01 -43.79 14.15
CA SER A 17 32.10 -44.79 14.14
C SER A 17 33.46 -44.26 13.67
N ILE A 18 33.53 -43.04 13.14
CA ILE A 18 34.76 -42.44 12.62
C ILE A 18 35.32 -41.43 13.63
N PRO A 19 36.52 -41.57 14.14
CA PRO A 19 37.18 -40.57 14.98
C PRO A 19 37.33 -39.24 14.20
N ARG A 20 37.01 -38.13 14.83
CA ARG A 20 37.08 -36.78 14.20
C ARG A 20 38.49 -36.41 13.68
N GLU A 21 39.52 -37.04 14.21
CA GLU A 21 40.92 -36.82 13.85
C GLU A 21 41.28 -37.34 12.44
N ILE A 22 40.48 -38.23 11.87
CA ILE A 22 40.70 -38.84 10.54
C ILE A 22 40.04 -38.01 9.43
N VAL A 23 39.18 -37.02 9.79
CA VAL A 23 38.47 -36.22 8.78
C VAL A 23 39.44 -35.24 8.12
N PRO A 24 39.48 -35.16 6.78
CA PRO A 24 40.33 -34.22 6.06
C PRO A 24 40.06 -32.78 6.50
N ASP A 25 41.10 -32.01 6.74
CA ASP A 25 41.02 -30.60 7.12
C ASP A 25 40.18 -29.75 6.13
N SER A 26 40.15 -30.15 4.86
CA SER A 26 39.35 -29.49 3.83
C SER A 26 37.85 -29.57 4.10
N VAL A 27 37.34 -30.68 4.63
CA VAL A 27 35.93 -30.87 4.97
C VAL A 27 35.61 -30.18 6.30
N THR A 28 36.49 -30.34 7.27
CA THR A 28 36.31 -29.73 8.59
C THR A 28 36.26 -28.19 8.50
N LYS A 29 37.15 -27.58 7.68
CA LYS A 29 37.19 -26.12 7.50
C LYS A 29 35.96 -25.54 6.81
N ILE A 30 35.24 -26.33 5.97
CA ILE A 30 34.04 -25.88 5.32
C ILE A 30 32.84 -25.90 6.29
N LEU A 31 32.75 -26.95 7.12
CA LEU A 31 31.58 -27.18 7.96
C LEU A 31 31.76 -26.69 9.41
N LYS A 32 32.97 -26.35 9.81
CA LYS A 32 33.25 -25.86 11.16
C LYS A 32 34.30 -24.74 11.13
N SER A 33 34.01 -23.64 11.79
CA SER A 33 34.93 -22.52 11.99
C SER A 33 34.79 -22.05 13.43
N ASP A 34 35.85 -22.19 14.22
CA ASP A 34 35.94 -21.80 15.64
C ASP A 34 34.68 -22.21 16.45
N LYS A 35 33.77 -21.24 16.66
CA LYS A 35 32.55 -21.40 17.45
C LYS A 35 31.34 -21.88 16.64
N TRP A 36 31.45 -21.84 15.32
CA TRP A 36 30.29 -22.09 14.45
C TRP A 36 30.43 -23.45 13.75
N GLN A 37 29.31 -24.18 13.70
CA GLN A 37 29.17 -25.39 12.90
C GLN A 37 28.06 -25.20 11.90
N LEU A 38 28.31 -25.42 10.62
CA LEU A 38 27.35 -25.37 9.55
C LEU A 38 26.58 -26.69 9.44
N MET A 39 25.27 -26.60 9.41
CA MET A 39 24.38 -27.70 9.06
C MET A 39 23.58 -27.26 7.81
N LEU A 40 23.63 -28.08 6.77
CA LEU A 40 22.84 -27.88 5.56
C LEU A 40 21.49 -28.60 5.70
N ILE A 41 20.44 -27.91 5.44
CA ILE A 41 19.06 -28.46 5.48
C ILE A 41 18.42 -28.14 4.13
N GLY A 42 17.95 -29.17 3.43
CA GLY A 42 17.19 -29.03 2.18
C GLY A 42 15.69 -29.11 2.44
N SER A 43 14.94 -28.19 1.89
CA SER A 43 13.47 -28.20 1.90
C SER A 43 12.92 -28.82 0.62
N GLU A 44 11.78 -29.50 0.69
CA GLU A 44 10.98 -29.95 -0.47
C GLU A 44 10.02 -28.88 -0.95
N TYR A 45 9.80 -27.84 -0.14
CA TYR A 45 8.86 -26.78 -0.44
C TYR A 45 9.49 -25.70 -1.34
N LYS A 46 8.66 -24.97 -2.06
CA LYS A 46 9.12 -23.83 -2.87
C LYS A 46 9.42 -22.64 -1.96
N VAL A 47 10.48 -21.92 -2.30
CA VAL A 47 10.85 -20.68 -1.61
C VAL A 47 9.66 -19.71 -1.59
N ALA A 48 9.40 -19.10 -0.44
CA ALA A 48 8.31 -18.20 -0.16
C ALA A 48 6.89 -18.82 -0.21
N SER A 49 6.77 -20.15 -0.13
CA SER A 49 5.47 -20.78 0.11
C SER A 49 5.09 -20.75 1.60
N ASP A 50 3.78 -20.84 1.88
CA ASP A 50 3.29 -20.86 3.26
C ASP A 50 3.83 -22.07 4.03
N GLU A 51 3.99 -23.22 3.35
CA GLU A 51 4.55 -24.44 3.93
C GLU A 51 6.01 -24.27 4.29
N GLU A 52 6.81 -23.63 3.42
CA GLU A 52 8.22 -23.35 3.70
C GLU A 52 8.37 -22.35 4.84
N ASN A 53 7.58 -21.28 4.84
CA ASN A 53 7.59 -20.27 5.91
C ASN A 53 7.27 -20.90 7.27
N ALA A 54 6.27 -21.78 7.33
CA ALA A 54 5.94 -22.54 8.54
C ALA A 54 7.07 -23.47 8.98
N GLN A 55 7.74 -24.15 8.02
CA GLN A 55 8.89 -25.01 8.28
C GLN A 55 10.08 -24.22 8.87
N ILE A 56 10.37 -23.02 8.34
CA ILE A 56 11.44 -22.15 8.85
C ILE A 56 11.14 -21.70 10.28
N ASP A 57 9.88 -21.38 10.60
CA ASP A 57 9.48 -21.03 11.96
C ASP A 57 9.69 -22.20 12.94
N GLU A 58 9.37 -23.41 12.53
CA GLU A 58 9.58 -24.61 13.34
C GLU A 58 11.08 -24.89 13.52
N LEU A 59 11.86 -24.82 12.44
CA LEU A 59 13.32 -24.97 12.47
C LEU A 59 13.97 -23.93 13.39
N SER A 60 13.54 -22.67 13.30
CA SER A 60 14.04 -21.60 14.15
C SER A 60 13.75 -21.85 15.63
N LYS A 61 12.53 -22.32 15.96
CA LYS A 61 12.16 -22.69 17.35
C LYS A 61 13.03 -23.83 17.87
N ILE A 62 13.25 -24.86 17.06
CA ILE A 62 14.08 -25.99 17.44
C ILE A 62 15.53 -25.53 17.64
N LEU A 63 16.10 -24.79 16.69
CA LEU A 63 17.45 -24.27 16.78
C LEU A 63 17.64 -23.45 18.07
N LYS A 64 16.74 -22.49 18.32
CA LYS A 64 16.82 -21.63 19.53
C LYS A 64 16.59 -22.38 20.84
N SER A 65 15.97 -23.55 20.83
CA SER A 65 15.82 -24.39 22.01
C SER A 65 17.14 -25.07 22.41
N TYR A 66 18.03 -25.35 21.43
CA TYR A 66 19.32 -25.97 21.66
C TYR A 66 20.48 -24.97 21.74
N ASP A 67 20.45 -23.95 20.87
CA ASP A 67 21.44 -22.89 20.79
C ASP A 67 20.78 -21.54 20.59
N LYS A 68 20.88 -20.66 21.60
CA LYS A 68 20.35 -19.33 21.57
C LYS A 68 21.03 -18.42 20.54
N ASP A 69 22.31 -18.66 20.27
CA ASP A 69 23.11 -17.90 19.31
C ASP A 69 23.03 -18.47 17.89
N GLY A 70 22.50 -19.69 17.74
CA GLY A 70 22.33 -20.34 16.45
C GLY A 70 21.49 -19.50 15.50
N MET A 71 21.84 -19.48 14.22
CA MET A 71 21.16 -18.70 13.17
C MET A 71 20.79 -19.61 12.01
N LEU A 72 19.56 -19.44 11.50
CA LEU A 72 19.15 -19.96 10.20
C LEU A 72 19.60 -18.96 9.14
N ILE A 73 20.36 -19.43 8.16
CA ILE A 73 20.86 -18.64 7.03
C ILE A 73 20.52 -19.34 5.73
N GLY A 74 20.39 -18.57 4.66
CA GLY A 74 20.07 -19.11 3.33
C GLY A 74 18.91 -18.38 2.70
N GLU A 75 18.60 -18.73 1.44
CA GLU A 75 17.60 -18.03 0.64
C GLU A 75 16.21 -18.07 1.31
N ALA A 76 15.78 -19.23 1.77
CA ALA A 76 14.47 -19.40 2.37
C ALA A 76 14.31 -18.59 3.68
N ALA A 77 15.31 -18.64 4.58
CA ALA A 77 15.28 -17.88 5.82
C ALA A 77 15.33 -16.37 5.56
N ALA A 78 16.21 -15.92 4.65
CA ALA A 78 16.31 -14.51 4.28
C ALA A 78 15.04 -14.00 3.60
N THR A 79 14.39 -14.80 2.76
CA THR A 79 13.13 -14.44 2.10
C THR A 79 12.00 -14.33 3.12
N LYS A 80 11.93 -15.24 4.09
CA LYS A 80 10.93 -15.15 5.15
C LYS A 80 11.13 -13.90 6.01
N ASP A 81 12.35 -13.62 6.47
CA ASP A 81 12.66 -12.42 7.24
C ASP A 81 12.29 -11.14 6.44
N LEU A 82 12.57 -11.15 5.13
CA LEU A 82 12.21 -10.04 4.25
C LEU A 82 10.68 -9.85 4.18
N ILE A 83 9.91 -10.94 4.06
CA ILE A 83 8.45 -10.89 4.06
C ILE A 83 7.92 -10.32 5.39
N ASP A 84 8.39 -10.84 6.52
CA ASP A 84 7.92 -10.44 7.84
C ASP A 84 8.22 -8.96 8.15
N ILE A 85 9.46 -8.51 7.86
CA ILE A 85 9.87 -7.11 8.03
C ILE A 85 9.07 -6.21 7.09
N THR A 86 8.93 -6.60 5.83
CA THR A 86 8.24 -5.83 4.81
C THR A 86 6.76 -5.65 5.14
N ASP A 87 6.07 -6.69 5.61
CA ASP A 87 4.66 -6.60 6.01
C ASP A 87 4.44 -5.64 7.18
N HIS A 88 5.37 -5.63 8.15
CA HIS A 88 5.33 -4.68 9.25
C HIS A 88 5.55 -3.25 8.76
N ASP A 89 6.62 -3.03 8.00
CA ASP A 89 6.97 -1.71 7.49
C ASP A 89 5.88 -1.15 6.58
N PHE A 90 5.24 -1.99 5.77
CA PHE A 90 4.15 -1.59 4.90
C PHE A 90 2.94 -1.08 5.68
N LYS A 91 2.56 -1.76 6.74
CA LYS A 91 1.48 -1.31 7.63
C LYS A 91 1.80 0.04 8.25
N VAL A 92 3.04 0.20 8.75
CA VAL A 92 3.48 1.45 9.36
C VAL A 92 3.49 2.59 8.35
N VAL A 93 4.11 2.38 7.18
CA VAL A 93 4.18 3.40 6.12
C VAL A 93 2.79 3.80 5.63
N ASN A 94 1.87 2.85 5.45
CA ASN A 94 0.51 3.13 5.02
C ASN A 94 -0.25 3.96 6.06
N ILE A 95 -0.19 3.58 7.34
CA ILE A 95 -0.83 4.32 8.43
C ILE A 95 -0.27 5.74 8.53
N VAL A 96 1.06 5.90 8.49
CA VAL A 96 1.72 7.20 8.56
C VAL A 96 1.34 8.07 7.35
N SER A 97 1.30 7.51 6.15
CA SER A 97 0.92 8.22 4.93
C SER A 97 -0.52 8.70 4.99
N ILE A 98 -1.46 7.84 5.38
CA ILE A 98 -2.88 8.20 5.55
C ILE A 98 -3.03 9.29 6.61
N ALA A 99 -2.36 9.15 7.75
CA ALA A 99 -2.42 10.14 8.83
C ALA A 99 -1.85 11.48 8.39
N ALA A 100 -0.71 11.50 7.70
CA ALA A 100 -0.10 12.72 7.19
C ALA A 100 -1.03 13.44 6.20
N ILE A 101 -1.60 12.72 5.22
CA ILE A 101 -2.53 13.29 4.25
C ILE A 101 -3.82 13.77 4.93
N PHE A 102 -4.34 13.03 5.89
CA PHE A 102 -5.49 13.43 6.68
C PHE A 102 -5.24 14.79 7.36
N ILE A 103 -4.09 14.96 8.00
CA ILE A 103 -3.70 16.21 8.67
C ILE A 103 -3.55 17.36 7.66
N ILE A 104 -2.90 17.11 6.52
CA ILE A 104 -2.72 18.09 5.45
C ILE A 104 -4.08 18.58 4.94
N ILE A 105 -4.99 17.67 4.62
CA ILE A 105 -6.34 18.01 4.14
C ILE A 105 -7.12 18.76 5.21
N LEU A 106 -7.02 18.34 6.49
CA LEU A 106 -7.68 18.98 7.61
C LEU A 106 -7.26 20.44 7.74
N ILE A 107 -5.97 20.73 7.64
CA ILE A 107 -5.42 22.09 7.70
C ILE A 107 -5.82 22.88 6.43
N ALA A 108 -5.66 22.30 5.25
CA ALA A 108 -5.94 22.96 3.97
C ALA A 108 -7.42 23.34 3.82
N LEU A 109 -8.32 22.44 4.16
CA LEU A 109 -9.76 22.65 4.00
C LEU A 109 -10.44 23.19 5.27
N ARG A 110 -9.75 23.21 6.41
CA ARG A 110 -10.30 23.62 7.72
C ARG A 110 -11.63 22.95 8.03
N SER A 111 -11.69 21.65 7.84
CA SER A 111 -12.87 20.81 7.98
C SER A 111 -12.48 19.45 8.53
N VAL A 112 -13.25 18.89 9.43
CA VAL A 112 -13.01 17.55 9.98
C VAL A 112 -13.64 16.46 9.11
N SER A 113 -14.79 16.73 8.48
CA SER A 113 -15.49 15.73 7.67
C SER A 113 -14.88 15.53 6.28
N LEU A 114 -14.34 16.59 5.67
CA LEU A 114 -13.78 16.51 4.33
C LEU A 114 -12.59 15.57 4.22
N PRO A 115 -11.61 15.57 5.15
CA PRO A 115 -10.52 14.59 5.12
C PRO A 115 -11.02 13.15 5.13
N ILE A 116 -12.03 12.84 5.95
CA ILE A 116 -12.60 11.49 6.04
C ILE A 116 -13.17 11.07 4.68
N ILE A 117 -13.96 11.94 4.05
CA ILE A 117 -14.59 11.67 2.76
C ILE A 117 -13.52 11.50 1.66
N LEU A 118 -12.56 12.42 1.61
CA LEU A 118 -11.53 12.40 0.58
C LEU A 118 -10.63 11.17 0.70
N VAL A 119 -10.14 10.88 1.90
CA VAL A 119 -9.32 9.68 2.14
C VAL A 119 -10.11 8.42 1.78
N ALA A 120 -11.39 8.31 2.18
CA ALA A 120 -12.20 7.15 1.82
C ALA A 120 -12.35 6.95 0.30
N VAL A 121 -12.54 8.03 -0.47
CA VAL A 121 -12.63 7.99 -1.94
C VAL A 121 -11.28 7.59 -2.56
N ILE A 122 -10.17 8.08 -2.02
CA ILE A 122 -8.83 7.77 -2.51
C ILE A 122 -8.46 6.31 -2.20
N GLU A 123 -8.70 5.85 -0.98
CA GLU A 123 -8.47 4.45 -0.57
C GLU A 123 -9.33 3.48 -1.39
N PHE A 124 -10.55 3.86 -1.72
CA PHE A 124 -11.39 3.09 -2.65
C PHE A 124 -10.72 2.95 -4.02
N ALA A 125 -10.17 4.04 -4.58
CA ALA A 125 -9.47 3.99 -5.87
C ALA A 125 -8.22 3.10 -5.82
N ILE A 126 -7.45 3.16 -4.71
CA ILE A 126 -6.27 2.31 -4.47
C ILE A 126 -6.69 0.84 -4.40
N THR A 127 -7.75 0.55 -3.63
CA THR A 127 -8.27 -0.83 -3.47
C THR A 127 -8.72 -1.40 -4.81
N VAL A 128 -9.42 -0.62 -5.64
CA VAL A 128 -9.83 -1.04 -6.98
C VAL A 128 -8.59 -1.32 -7.84
N ASN A 129 -7.58 -0.45 -7.81
CA ASN A 129 -6.34 -0.64 -8.57
C ASN A 129 -5.60 -1.92 -8.14
N MET A 130 -5.49 -2.16 -6.84
CA MET A 130 -4.84 -3.35 -6.29
C MET A 130 -5.64 -4.64 -6.52
N GLY A 131 -6.96 -4.53 -6.71
CA GLY A 131 -7.83 -5.67 -7.01
C GLY A 131 -7.75 -6.17 -8.47
N VAL A 132 -7.38 -5.31 -9.43
CA VAL A 132 -7.33 -5.70 -10.86
C VAL A 132 -6.43 -6.91 -11.13
N PRO A 133 -5.23 -7.04 -10.55
CA PRO A 133 -4.36 -8.21 -10.74
C PRO A 133 -5.00 -9.54 -10.38
N CYS A 134 -5.93 -9.56 -9.43
CA CYS A 134 -6.68 -10.77 -9.06
C CYS A 134 -7.53 -11.30 -10.23
N PHE A 135 -8.06 -10.39 -11.06
CA PHE A 135 -8.85 -10.76 -12.25
C PHE A 135 -7.98 -11.08 -13.46
N THR A 136 -6.77 -10.53 -13.54
CA THR A 136 -5.85 -10.73 -14.67
C THR A 136 -4.84 -11.85 -14.42
N ASN A 137 -4.86 -12.51 -13.25
CA ASN A 137 -3.89 -13.53 -12.82
C ASN A 137 -2.44 -13.07 -12.99
N THR A 138 -2.16 -11.79 -12.75
CA THR A 138 -0.81 -11.23 -12.81
C THR A 138 -0.21 -11.18 -11.41
N THR A 139 1.03 -11.64 -11.28
CA THR A 139 1.80 -11.50 -10.03
C THR A 139 2.27 -10.06 -9.87
N ILE A 140 2.13 -9.54 -8.68
CA ILE A 140 2.60 -8.20 -8.32
C ILE A 140 3.88 -8.34 -7.49
N PRO A 141 4.94 -7.55 -7.75
CA PRO A 141 6.08 -7.48 -6.85
C PRO A 141 5.62 -7.08 -5.44
N PHE A 142 6.20 -7.67 -4.42
CA PHE A 142 5.81 -7.39 -3.02
C PHE A 142 5.93 -5.90 -2.64
N ILE A 143 6.91 -5.19 -3.19
CA ILE A 143 7.11 -3.74 -3.00
C ILE A 143 5.97 -2.91 -3.63
N ALA A 144 5.26 -3.45 -4.61
CA ALA A 144 4.25 -2.69 -5.37
C ALA A 144 3.12 -2.16 -4.50
N SER A 145 2.70 -2.89 -3.49
CA SER A 145 1.60 -2.51 -2.60
C SER A 145 1.88 -1.19 -1.87
N VAL A 146 3.08 -1.02 -1.34
CA VAL A 146 3.50 0.22 -0.65
C VAL A 146 3.72 1.36 -1.62
N VAL A 147 4.48 1.10 -2.68
CA VAL A 147 4.80 2.13 -3.68
C VAL A 147 3.51 2.67 -4.30
N ILE A 148 2.55 1.79 -4.65
CA ILE A 148 1.28 2.21 -5.21
C ILE A 148 0.43 2.93 -4.17
N GLY A 149 0.29 2.39 -2.95
CA GLY A 149 -0.46 3.02 -1.88
C GLY A 149 0.00 4.45 -1.63
N THR A 150 1.28 4.66 -1.42
CA THR A 150 1.83 5.98 -1.09
C THR A 150 1.83 6.96 -2.27
N ILE A 151 2.28 6.53 -3.46
CA ILE A 151 2.37 7.40 -4.62
C ILE A 151 0.99 7.72 -5.18
N GLN A 152 0.11 6.73 -5.31
CA GLN A 152 -1.25 6.95 -5.79
C GLN A 152 -2.05 7.82 -4.83
N LEU A 153 -1.89 7.61 -3.51
CA LEU A 153 -2.49 8.45 -2.48
C LEU A 153 -2.07 9.92 -2.65
N GLY A 154 -0.76 10.19 -2.80
CA GLY A 154 -0.23 11.53 -3.02
C GLY A 154 -0.69 12.17 -4.33
N ALA A 155 -0.64 11.44 -5.42
CA ALA A 155 -1.05 11.95 -6.74
C ALA A 155 -2.56 12.19 -6.87
N THR A 156 -3.39 11.45 -6.13
CA THR A 156 -4.85 11.57 -6.22
C THR A 156 -5.41 12.64 -5.31
N VAL A 157 -4.73 12.93 -4.20
CA VAL A 157 -5.20 13.91 -3.20
C VAL A 157 -5.39 15.30 -3.81
N ASP A 158 -4.53 15.70 -4.73
CA ASP A 158 -4.60 17.02 -5.39
C ASP A 158 -5.87 17.17 -6.21
N TYR A 159 -6.31 16.12 -6.92
CA TYR A 159 -7.55 16.10 -7.68
C TYR A 159 -8.78 16.29 -6.77
N ALA A 160 -8.78 15.58 -5.65
CA ALA A 160 -9.85 15.62 -4.68
C ALA A 160 -9.91 16.98 -3.96
N ILE A 161 -8.76 17.56 -3.58
CA ILE A 161 -8.69 18.90 -2.96
C ILE A 161 -9.17 19.97 -3.93
N LEU A 162 -8.75 19.92 -5.19
CA LEU A 162 -9.12 20.91 -6.21
C LEU A 162 -10.66 20.98 -6.37
N MET A 163 -11.30 19.83 -6.59
CA MET A 163 -12.77 19.76 -6.74
C MET A 163 -13.49 20.18 -5.45
N THR A 164 -13.02 19.73 -4.29
CA THR A 164 -13.64 20.03 -2.99
C THR A 164 -13.50 21.50 -2.63
N THR A 165 -12.37 22.12 -2.92
CA THR A 165 -12.16 23.55 -2.69
C THR A 165 -13.11 24.36 -3.54
N ARG A 166 -13.30 24.00 -4.81
CA ARG A 166 -14.26 24.65 -5.69
C ARG A 166 -15.70 24.50 -5.19
N TYR A 167 -16.07 23.26 -4.81
CA TYR A 167 -17.36 23.00 -4.20
C TYR A 167 -17.61 23.88 -2.97
N LYS A 168 -16.65 23.95 -2.05
CA LYS A 168 -16.73 24.81 -0.85
C LYS A 168 -16.93 26.30 -1.22
N THR A 169 -16.21 26.80 -2.21
CA THR A 169 -16.33 28.19 -2.69
C THR A 169 -17.73 28.48 -3.21
N GLU A 170 -18.28 27.62 -4.05
CA GLU A 170 -19.62 27.80 -4.62
C GLU A 170 -20.73 27.68 -3.56
N ARG A 171 -20.57 26.76 -2.61
CA ARG A 171 -21.49 26.65 -1.46
C ARG A 171 -21.47 27.91 -0.57
N ASN A 172 -20.29 28.49 -0.33
CA ASN A 172 -20.14 29.73 0.42
C ASN A 172 -20.74 30.95 -0.32
N ALA A 173 -20.76 30.91 -1.66
CA ALA A 173 -21.45 31.90 -2.48
C ALA A 173 -22.99 31.77 -2.42
N GLY A 174 -23.53 30.81 -1.66
CA GLY A 174 -24.97 30.62 -1.44
C GLY A 174 -25.68 29.74 -2.45
N LYS A 175 -24.96 29.10 -3.38
CA LYS A 175 -25.52 28.16 -4.36
C LYS A 175 -26.06 26.91 -3.71
N ASP A 176 -27.04 26.28 -4.32
CA ASP A 176 -27.57 25.00 -3.91
C ASP A 176 -26.50 23.90 -4.10
N LYS A 177 -26.63 22.78 -3.37
CA LYS A 177 -25.66 21.68 -3.41
C LYS A 177 -25.49 21.09 -4.81
N HIS A 178 -26.57 20.94 -5.58
CA HIS A 178 -26.53 20.43 -6.95
C HIS A 178 -25.80 21.39 -7.90
N GLU A 179 -26.11 22.68 -7.81
CA GLU A 179 -25.44 23.69 -8.61
C GLU A 179 -23.98 23.81 -8.27
N ALA A 180 -23.65 23.85 -6.98
CA ALA A 180 -22.25 23.91 -6.50
C ALA A 180 -21.40 22.73 -6.95
N VAL A 181 -21.93 21.50 -6.88
CA VAL A 181 -21.24 20.30 -7.35
C VAL A 181 -21.06 20.32 -8.87
N THR A 182 -22.09 20.73 -9.63
CA THR A 182 -22.01 20.81 -11.10
C THR A 182 -20.92 21.79 -11.54
N ILE A 183 -20.85 22.95 -10.90
CA ILE A 183 -19.81 23.96 -11.21
C ILE A 183 -18.44 23.46 -10.78
N ALA A 184 -18.32 22.86 -9.58
CA ALA A 184 -17.07 22.30 -9.12
C ALA A 184 -16.55 21.22 -10.07
N LEU A 185 -17.42 20.32 -10.52
CA LEU A 185 -17.07 19.26 -11.47
C LEU A 185 -16.63 19.83 -12.82
N THR A 186 -17.44 20.68 -13.45
CA THR A 186 -17.16 21.23 -14.79
C THR A 186 -15.91 22.09 -14.84
N THR A 187 -15.64 22.87 -13.79
CA THR A 187 -14.44 23.72 -13.70
C THR A 187 -13.18 22.93 -13.37
N SER A 188 -13.26 21.90 -12.51
CA SER A 188 -12.11 21.14 -12.08
C SER A 188 -11.75 19.99 -13.04
N MET A 189 -12.71 19.48 -13.79
CA MET A 189 -12.57 18.31 -14.66
C MET A 189 -11.39 18.44 -15.64
N LYS A 190 -11.24 19.61 -16.30
CA LYS A 190 -10.12 19.85 -17.23
C LYS A 190 -8.77 19.68 -16.57
N SER A 191 -8.57 20.29 -15.40
CA SER A 191 -7.30 20.22 -14.67
C SER A 191 -7.02 18.81 -14.19
N ILE A 192 -8.05 18.12 -13.66
CA ILE A 192 -7.92 16.73 -13.20
C ILE A 192 -7.52 15.82 -14.36
N MET A 193 -8.19 15.96 -15.53
CA MET A 193 -7.86 15.14 -16.71
C MET A 193 -6.44 15.40 -17.22
N VAL A 194 -6.01 16.65 -17.32
CA VAL A 194 -4.67 17.00 -17.80
C VAL A 194 -3.59 16.43 -16.86
N SER A 195 -3.76 16.59 -15.54
CA SER A 195 -2.81 16.08 -14.57
C SER A 195 -2.77 14.54 -14.56
N ALA A 196 -3.93 13.90 -14.56
CA ALA A 196 -4.01 12.44 -14.56
C ALA A 196 -3.43 11.82 -15.84
N LEU A 197 -3.74 12.40 -17.01
CA LEU A 197 -3.19 11.95 -18.28
C LEU A 197 -1.68 12.22 -18.40
N GLY A 198 -1.18 13.33 -17.84
CA GLY A 198 0.24 13.60 -17.76
C GLY A 198 0.98 12.58 -16.90
N PHE A 199 0.44 12.26 -15.73
CA PHE A 199 0.99 11.21 -14.85
C PHE A 199 0.89 9.82 -15.50
N PHE A 200 -0.24 9.50 -16.13
CA PHE A 200 -0.41 8.27 -16.92
C PHE A 200 0.65 8.17 -18.02
N ALA A 201 0.80 9.20 -18.85
CA ALA A 201 1.73 9.15 -19.98
C ALA A 201 3.20 8.97 -19.52
N SER A 202 3.60 9.65 -18.48
CA SER A 202 4.96 9.54 -17.94
C SER A 202 5.25 8.16 -17.37
N THR A 203 4.33 7.61 -16.56
CA THR A 203 4.51 6.29 -15.94
C THR A 203 4.34 5.16 -16.95
N PHE A 204 3.38 5.27 -17.87
CA PHE A 204 3.17 4.31 -18.95
C PHE A 204 4.38 4.24 -19.88
N GLY A 205 4.93 5.40 -20.25
CA GLY A 205 6.14 5.46 -21.08
C GLY A 205 7.31 4.72 -20.44
N VAL A 206 7.58 4.94 -19.16
CA VAL A 206 8.64 4.22 -18.44
C VAL A 206 8.32 2.72 -18.35
N GLY A 207 7.06 2.35 -18.09
CA GLY A 207 6.62 0.95 -18.02
C GLY A 207 6.88 0.17 -19.29
N VAL A 208 6.68 0.80 -20.46
CA VAL A 208 6.90 0.16 -21.77
C VAL A 208 8.37 0.09 -22.15
N TYR A 209 9.15 1.13 -21.84
CA TYR A 209 10.57 1.21 -22.25
C TYR A 209 11.56 0.58 -21.29
N SER A 210 11.14 0.30 -20.04
CA SER A 210 12.05 -0.26 -19.04
C SER A 210 12.38 -1.73 -19.36
N SER A 211 13.67 -2.03 -19.36
CA SER A 211 14.19 -3.41 -19.45
C SER A 211 14.24 -4.12 -18.09
N VAL A 212 13.96 -3.40 -17.00
CA VAL A 212 13.93 -3.96 -15.65
C VAL A 212 12.49 -4.31 -15.31
N ASP A 213 12.19 -5.59 -15.17
CA ASP A 213 10.83 -6.13 -14.98
C ASP A 213 10.10 -5.48 -13.78
N MET A 214 10.78 -5.28 -12.66
CA MET A 214 10.20 -4.66 -11.48
C MET A 214 9.76 -3.21 -11.75
N ILE A 215 10.59 -2.42 -12.45
CA ILE A 215 10.26 -1.03 -12.79
C ILE A 215 9.10 -0.98 -13.79
N SER A 216 9.13 -1.85 -14.80
CA SER A 216 8.06 -1.96 -15.79
C SER A 216 6.71 -2.28 -15.14
N GLN A 217 6.69 -3.26 -14.23
CA GLN A 217 5.47 -3.65 -13.52
C GLN A 217 4.95 -2.53 -12.59
N LEU A 218 5.83 -1.90 -11.81
CA LEU A 218 5.46 -0.77 -10.94
C LEU A 218 4.88 0.38 -11.74
N CYS A 219 5.54 0.80 -12.81
CA CYS A 219 5.09 1.90 -13.65
C CYS A 219 3.76 1.58 -14.37
N THR A 220 3.56 0.35 -14.79
CA THR A 220 2.28 -0.11 -15.35
C THR A 220 1.15 -0.04 -14.32
N LEU A 221 1.40 -0.48 -13.09
CA LEU A 221 0.44 -0.39 -12.01
C LEU A 221 0.12 1.08 -11.64
N MET A 222 1.13 1.95 -11.62
CA MET A 222 0.95 3.39 -11.35
C MET A 222 0.17 4.08 -12.47
N SER A 223 0.45 3.78 -13.74
CA SER A 223 -0.28 4.35 -14.87
C SER A 223 -1.76 3.95 -14.84
N ARG A 224 -2.05 2.68 -14.59
CA ARG A 224 -3.43 2.22 -14.39
C ARG A 224 -4.10 2.90 -13.19
N GLY A 225 -3.38 3.04 -12.08
CA GLY A 225 -3.82 3.75 -10.89
C GLY A 225 -4.22 5.19 -11.17
N ALA A 226 -3.49 5.90 -12.02
CA ALA A 226 -3.82 7.28 -12.42
C ALA A 226 -5.20 7.38 -13.09
N ILE A 227 -5.49 6.47 -14.01
CA ILE A 227 -6.79 6.44 -14.70
C ILE A 227 -7.93 6.05 -13.75
N ILE A 228 -7.73 5.03 -12.94
CA ILE A 228 -8.73 4.60 -11.94
C ILE A 228 -9.04 5.73 -10.96
N SER A 229 -8.01 6.40 -10.44
CA SER A 229 -8.16 7.53 -9.52
C SER A 229 -8.89 8.70 -10.16
N MET A 230 -8.55 9.05 -11.40
CA MET A 230 -9.24 10.09 -12.16
C MET A 230 -10.74 9.78 -12.29
N ILE A 231 -11.09 8.58 -12.72
CA ILE A 231 -12.49 8.16 -12.87
C ILE A 231 -13.21 8.18 -11.52
N THR A 232 -12.57 7.66 -10.46
CA THR A 232 -13.13 7.63 -9.11
C THR A 232 -13.40 9.05 -8.59
N VAL A 233 -12.47 9.97 -8.74
CA VAL A 233 -12.66 11.36 -8.31
C VAL A 233 -13.76 12.06 -9.12
N ILE A 234 -13.82 11.87 -10.44
CA ILE A 234 -14.83 12.52 -11.28
C ILE A 234 -16.24 11.95 -11.04
N CYS A 235 -16.37 10.64 -10.80
CA CYS A 235 -17.68 9.99 -10.69
C CYS A 235 -18.18 9.86 -9.24
N ILE A 236 -17.31 9.51 -8.31
CA ILE A 236 -17.71 9.16 -6.93
C ILE A 236 -17.66 10.38 -6.01
N LEU A 237 -16.60 11.20 -6.08
CA LEU A 237 -16.44 12.33 -5.18
C LEU A 237 -17.60 13.33 -5.24
N PRO A 238 -18.15 13.73 -6.41
CA PRO A 238 -19.33 14.61 -6.47
C PRO A 238 -20.54 14.05 -5.74
N SER A 239 -20.79 12.77 -5.87
CA SER A 239 -21.90 12.07 -5.20
C SER A 239 -21.71 12.06 -3.68
N MET A 240 -20.49 11.81 -3.21
CA MET A 240 -20.15 11.85 -1.79
C MET A 240 -20.29 13.27 -1.20
N LEU A 241 -19.84 14.30 -1.92
CA LEU A 241 -20.01 15.70 -1.48
C LEU A 241 -21.49 16.08 -1.35
N MET A 242 -22.35 15.63 -2.27
CA MET A 242 -23.80 15.86 -2.19
C MET A 242 -24.47 15.10 -1.04
N LEU A 243 -24.07 13.85 -0.83
CA LEU A 243 -24.62 12.99 0.23
C LEU A 243 -24.32 13.56 1.60
N PHE A 244 -23.09 13.96 1.83
CA PHE A 244 -22.59 14.46 3.11
C PHE A 244 -22.63 15.99 3.24
N ASP A 245 -23.30 16.73 2.34
CA ASP A 245 -23.36 18.20 2.33
C ASP A 245 -23.72 18.80 3.70
N LYS A 246 -24.74 18.23 4.38
CA LYS A 246 -25.17 18.71 5.72
C LYS A 246 -24.05 18.56 6.77
N VAL A 247 -23.30 17.46 6.72
CA VAL A 247 -22.20 17.21 7.64
C VAL A 247 -21.03 18.15 7.34
N ILE A 248 -20.74 18.34 6.06
CA ILE A 248 -19.67 19.22 5.58
C ILE A 248 -19.93 20.66 6.04
N ILE A 249 -21.16 21.17 5.86
CA ILE A 249 -21.51 22.54 6.30
C ILE A 249 -21.35 22.72 7.81
N ASN A 250 -21.72 21.71 8.59
CA ASN A 250 -21.66 21.81 10.06
C ASN A 250 -20.24 21.71 10.63
N THR A 251 -19.34 21.03 9.93
CA THR A 251 -17.97 20.73 10.42
C THR A 251 -16.88 21.55 9.75
N THR A 252 -17.23 22.35 8.73
CA THR A 252 -16.26 23.16 7.97
C THR A 252 -16.28 24.60 8.47
N MET A 253 -15.13 25.09 8.90
CA MET A 253 -14.98 26.49 9.32
C MET A 253 -15.19 27.42 8.15
N GLY A 254 -16.07 28.43 8.35
CA GLY A 254 -16.34 29.46 7.35
C GLY A 254 -17.40 29.08 6.31
N MET A 255 -18.10 27.95 6.43
CA MET A 255 -19.32 27.68 5.66
C MET A 255 -20.54 28.27 6.37
N LYS A 256 -21.30 29.14 5.68
CA LYS A 256 -22.50 29.75 6.22
C LYS A 256 -23.66 28.76 6.17
N LYS A 257 -24.28 28.48 7.30
CA LYS A 257 -25.64 27.88 7.32
C LYS A 257 -26.59 28.82 6.56
N LYS A 258 -27.29 28.29 5.56
CA LYS A 258 -28.41 29.00 4.96
C LYS A 258 -29.45 29.14 6.07
N GLU A 259 -29.60 30.31 6.68
CA GLU A 259 -30.81 30.62 7.47
C GLU A 259 -31.98 30.43 6.54
N ASN A 260 -32.88 29.50 6.87
CA ASN A 260 -34.23 29.48 6.28
C ASN A 260 -34.88 30.80 6.65
N LYS A 261 -34.81 31.79 5.76
CA LYS A 261 -35.75 32.88 5.79
C LYS A 261 -37.11 32.24 5.48
N LEU A 262 -37.80 31.78 6.53
CA LEU A 262 -39.26 31.67 6.49
C LEU A 262 -39.77 33.01 5.96
N TYR A 263 -40.42 32.98 4.82
CA TYR A 263 -41.21 34.10 4.32
C TYR A 263 -42.11 34.54 5.48
N LYS A 264 -41.77 35.62 6.16
CA LYS A 264 -42.75 36.38 6.91
C LYS A 264 -43.71 36.92 5.85
N LEU A 265 -44.87 36.31 5.78
CA LEU A 265 -45.98 36.88 5.07
C LEU A 265 -46.19 38.30 5.61
N PRO A 266 -46.34 39.33 4.77
CA PRO A 266 -46.70 40.66 5.26
C PRO A 266 -48.04 40.57 5.99
N GLU A 267 -48.06 41.02 7.24
CA GLU A 267 -49.31 41.23 7.98
C GLU A 267 -50.14 42.22 7.16
N ILE A 268 -51.26 41.73 6.66
CA ILE A 268 -52.28 42.57 6.01
C ILE A 268 -53.01 43.27 7.15
N ASN A 269 -52.76 44.59 7.31
CA ASN A 269 -53.62 45.49 8.09
C ASN A 269 -54.84 45.89 7.28
#